data_1722de81a8cffafa54f30f09362d5106
#
_entry.id   1722de81a8cffafa54f30f09362d5106
#
_cell.length_a   1.000
_cell.length_b   1.000
_cell.length_c   1.000
_cell.angle_alpha   90.00
_cell.angle_beta   90.00
_cell.angle_gamma   90.00
#
_symmetry.space_group_name_H-M   'P 1'
#
loop_
_entity.id
_entity.type
_entity.pdbx_description
1 polymer ?
#
loop_
_entity_poly.entity_id
_entity_poly.type
_entity_poly.pdbx_seq_one_letter_code
_entity_poly.pdbx_strand_id
1 'polypeptide(L)'
;ESTAELKHWYPTSVLVTGYDIIFFWVARMIFSALEFMDEIPFKHVFIHGLVRDSQGRKMSKSLGNGINPLDVISEYGADALRFTLVTGNTPGNDMRFYMERVEANRNFANKIWNAAKFVIMNLDGYDESFVPSEDDLTLADRWIIESYNNAVERITANLDKFELGEAAAAVYDFIWNSYCDWYIELAKPRLYNKEGGRDRQTAQYVLVTILRHMLELLHPFMPFVTEHIWQHLPHEGESIVVA
;
A
#
# COMPACT_ATOMS: atom_id res chain seq x y z
N GLU A 1 -3.60 -19.00 34.30
CA GLU A 1 -4.51 -17.90 34.67
C GLU A 1 -5.37 -17.54 33.47
N SER A 2 -6.68 -17.31 33.65
CA SER A 2 -7.61 -16.93 32.57
C SER A 2 -7.92 -15.44 32.67
N THR A 3 -7.08 -14.59 32.05
CA THR A 3 -7.31 -13.13 31.98
C THR A 3 -8.17 -12.75 30.78
N ALA A 4 -8.70 -11.54 30.78
CA ALA A 4 -9.47 -10.99 29.64
C ALA A 4 -8.57 -10.82 28.40
N GLU A 5 -7.34 -10.39 28.62
CA GLU A 5 -6.33 -10.19 27.57
C GLU A 5 -5.95 -11.52 26.92
N LEU A 6 -5.73 -12.58 27.71
CA LEU A 6 -5.41 -13.90 27.19
C LEU A 6 -6.56 -14.44 26.30
N LYS A 7 -7.80 -14.29 26.74
CA LYS A 7 -8.97 -14.73 25.96
C LYS A 7 -9.17 -13.95 24.68
N HIS A 8 -8.74 -12.69 24.64
CA HIS A 8 -8.89 -11.83 23.48
C HIS A 8 -7.76 -12.03 22.47
N TRP A 9 -6.52 -12.12 22.94
CA TRP A 9 -5.33 -12.09 22.08
C TRP A 9 -4.77 -13.48 21.73
N TYR A 10 -5.18 -14.53 22.44
CA TYR A 10 -4.72 -15.89 22.21
C TYR A 10 -5.88 -16.79 21.75
N PRO A 11 -5.68 -17.62 20.69
CA PRO A 11 -4.50 -17.69 19.82
C PRO A 11 -4.39 -16.47 18.88
N THR A 12 -3.16 -16.15 18.45
CA THR A 12 -2.92 -15.09 17.46
C THR A 12 -3.36 -15.51 16.06
N SER A 13 -3.67 -14.53 15.19
CA SER A 13 -4.18 -14.83 13.84
C SER A 13 -3.06 -15.30 12.91
N VAL A 14 -1.95 -14.55 12.84
CA VAL A 14 -0.85 -14.80 11.89
C VAL A 14 0.48 -14.63 12.60
N LEU A 15 1.37 -15.62 12.46
CA LEU A 15 2.79 -15.50 12.76
C LEU A 15 3.56 -15.26 11.46
N VAL A 16 4.40 -14.23 11.44
CA VAL A 16 5.30 -13.94 10.31
C VAL A 16 6.72 -14.33 10.71
N THR A 17 7.40 -15.13 9.89
CA THR A 17 8.73 -15.66 10.18
C THR A 17 9.57 -15.88 8.93
N GLY A 18 10.90 -15.82 9.08
CA GLY A 18 11.82 -16.35 8.09
C GLY A 18 11.88 -17.88 8.15
N TYR A 19 12.14 -18.53 7.03
CA TYR A 19 12.26 -19.99 6.96
C TYR A 19 13.42 -20.53 7.81
N ASP A 20 14.46 -19.74 8.06
CA ASP A 20 15.67 -20.14 8.75
C ASP A 20 15.51 -20.29 10.28
N ILE A 21 14.41 -19.78 10.84
CA ILE A 21 14.13 -19.85 12.28
C ILE A 21 12.89 -20.70 12.64
N ILE A 22 12.37 -21.47 11.70
CA ILE A 22 11.21 -22.33 11.93
C ILE A 22 11.48 -23.30 13.09
N PHE A 23 12.61 -24.03 13.07
CA PHE A 23 12.94 -25.00 14.12
C PHE A 23 13.29 -24.37 15.48
N PHE A 24 13.93 -23.21 15.43
CA PHE A 24 14.42 -22.58 16.67
C PHE A 24 13.37 -21.76 17.38
N TRP A 25 12.38 -21.23 16.65
CA TRP A 25 11.35 -20.36 17.22
C TRP A 25 9.95 -20.91 17.02
N VAL A 26 9.55 -21.20 15.79
CA VAL A 26 8.15 -21.58 15.51
C VAL A 26 7.80 -22.91 16.15
N ALA A 27 8.65 -23.93 16.00
CA ALA A 27 8.43 -25.23 16.63
C ALA A 27 8.36 -25.11 18.16
N ARG A 28 9.21 -24.27 18.78
CA ARG A 28 9.18 -24.03 20.24
C ARG A 28 7.88 -23.36 20.68
N MET A 29 7.39 -22.37 19.92
CA MET A 29 6.09 -21.73 20.20
C MET A 29 4.97 -22.76 20.16
N ILE A 30 4.95 -23.65 19.15
CA ILE A 30 3.91 -24.66 18.99
C ILE A 30 3.91 -25.65 20.16
N PHE A 31 5.05 -26.29 20.47
CA PHE A 31 5.04 -27.29 21.52
C PHE A 31 4.86 -26.70 22.93
N SER A 32 5.35 -25.47 23.17
CA SER A 32 5.10 -24.79 24.45
C SER A 32 3.62 -24.42 24.60
N ALA A 33 2.99 -23.98 23.53
CA ALA A 33 1.57 -23.64 23.51
C ALA A 33 0.71 -24.89 23.80
N LEU A 34 1.00 -26.01 23.14
CA LEU A 34 0.29 -27.26 23.35
C LEU A 34 0.49 -27.79 24.78
N GLU A 35 1.70 -27.67 25.36
CA GLU A 35 1.98 -28.13 26.71
C GLU A 35 1.29 -27.28 27.78
N PHE A 36 1.27 -25.94 27.64
CA PHE A 36 0.81 -25.04 28.68
C PHE A 36 -0.60 -24.50 28.48
N MET A 37 -1.09 -24.47 27.24
CA MET A 37 -2.39 -23.89 26.90
C MET A 37 -3.37 -24.89 26.30
N ASP A 38 -2.91 -26.09 25.92
CA ASP A 38 -3.69 -27.13 25.23
C ASP A 38 -4.37 -26.64 23.94
N GLU A 39 -3.77 -25.62 23.30
CA GLU A 39 -4.29 -24.98 22.10
C GLU A 39 -3.15 -24.49 21.21
N ILE A 40 -3.37 -24.49 19.87
CA ILE A 40 -2.40 -23.97 18.90
C ILE A 40 -2.21 -22.45 19.06
N PRO A 41 -0.97 -21.91 18.97
CA PRO A 41 -0.70 -20.51 19.27
C PRO A 41 -1.10 -19.52 18.17
N PHE A 42 -1.29 -19.98 16.93
CA PHE A 42 -1.64 -19.14 15.76
C PHE A 42 -2.30 -19.97 14.67
N LYS A 43 -3.18 -19.32 13.90
CA LYS A 43 -3.94 -19.98 12.81
C LYS A 43 -3.12 -20.14 11.53
N HIS A 44 -2.31 -19.13 11.21
CA HIS A 44 -1.51 -19.08 9.98
C HIS A 44 -0.05 -18.81 10.33
N VAL A 45 0.86 -19.39 9.52
CA VAL A 45 2.29 -19.10 9.55
C VAL A 45 2.70 -18.58 8.19
N PHE A 46 2.97 -17.27 8.09
CA PHE A 46 3.49 -16.66 6.88
C PHE A 46 5.02 -16.76 6.90
N ILE A 47 5.57 -17.56 5.98
CA ILE A 47 7.00 -17.80 5.87
C ILE A 47 7.57 -16.96 4.74
N HIS A 48 8.42 -16.00 5.08
CA HIS A 48 9.12 -15.17 4.10
C HIS A 48 10.55 -15.65 3.84
N GLY A 49 11.09 -15.30 2.67
CA GLY A 49 12.50 -15.50 2.35
C GLY A 49 13.42 -14.48 3.03
N LEU A 50 14.73 -14.62 2.82
CA LEU A 50 15.73 -13.69 3.33
C LEU A 50 16.09 -12.64 2.28
N VAL A 51 16.42 -11.46 2.76
CA VAL A 51 17.00 -10.40 1.92
C VAL A 51 18.49 -10.68 1.75
N ARG A 52 18.93 -10.79 0.50
CA ARG A 52 20.31 -11.04 0.10
C ARG A 52 20.91 -9.82 -0.58
N ASP A 53 22.22 -9.72 -0.62
CA ASP A 53 22.90 -8.67 -1.39
C ASP A 53 22.65 -8.81 -2.91
N SER A 54 23.09 -7.85 -3.70
CA SER A 54 22.92 -7.83 -5.16
C SER A 54 23.55 -9.05 -5.88
N GLN A 55 24.52 -9.71 -5.25
CA GLN A 55 25.18 -10.93 -5.75
C GLN A 55 24.45 -12.21 -5.28
N GLY A 56 23.40 -12.08 -4.48
CA GLY A 56 22.63 -13.20 -3.93
C GLY A 56 23.27 -13.87 -2.71
N ARG A 57 24.26 -13.24 -2.07
CA ARG A 57 24.91 -13.77 -0.86
C ARG A 57 24.09 -13.36 0.38
N LYS A 58 24.07 -14.23 1.39
CA LYS A 58 23.48 -13.90 2.70
C LYS A 58 24.23 -12.72 3.30
N MET A 59 23.50 -11.70 3.73
CA MET A 59 24.09 -10.56 4.43
C MET A 59 24.60 -10.97 5.80
N SER A 60 25.84 -10.60 6.12
CA SER A 60 26.43 -10.86 7.44
C SER A 60 27.41 -9.78 7.85
N LYS A 61 27.59 -9.59 9.15
CA LYS A 61 28.58 -8.65 9.70
C LYS A 61 30.01 -9.01 9.28
N SER A 62 30.32 -10.31 9.21
CA SER A 62 31.65 -10.79 8.84
C SER A 62 32.02 -10.55 7.38
N LEU A 63 31.04 -10.51 6.47
CA LEU A 63 31.26 -10.20 5.05
C LEU A 63 31.21 -8.69 4.77
N GLY A 64 30.77 -7.87 5.72
CA GLY A 64 30.62 -6.42 5.52
C GLY A 64 29.63 -6.02 4.41
N ASN A 65 28.77 -6.96 3.99
CA ASN A 65 27.79 -6.75 2.92
C ASN A 65 26.37 -6.43 3.44
N GLY A 66 26.25 -6.15 4.74
CA GLY A 66 25.00 -5.74 5.34
C GLY A 66 24.63 -4.30 4.94
N ILE A 67 23.37 -4.09 4.59
CA ILE A 67 22.81 -2.77 4.29
C ILE A 67 22.11 -2.28 5.56
N ASN A 68 22.50 -1.10 6.04
CA ASN A 68 21.82 -0.48 7.16
C ASN A 68 20.51 0.16 6.67
N PRO A 69 19.34 -0.31 7.12
CA PRO A 69 18.06 0.24 6.67
C PRO A 69 17.89 1.73 7.03
N LEU A 70 18.50 2.22 8.11
CA LEU A 70 18.38 3.62 8.50
C LEU A 70 19.10 4.55 7.51
N ASP A 71 20.21 4.11 6.92
CA ASP A 71 20.92 4.90 5.90
C ASP A 71 20.06 4.98 4.63
N VAL A 72 19.44 3.86 4.23
CA VAL A 72 18.51 3.83 3.09
C VAL A 72 17.29 4.73 3.33
N ILE A 73 16.72 4.69 4.55
CA ILE A 73 15.59 5.55 4.92
C ILE A 73 15.98 7.03 4.87
N SER A 74 17.17 7.37 5.33
CA SER A 74 17.64 8.76 5.34
C SER A 74 17.82 9.32 3.91
N GLU A 75 18.16 8.48 2.94
CA GLU A 75 18.42 8.88 1.56
C GLU A 75 17.17 8.80 0.66
N TYR A 76 16.35 7.75 0.82
CA TYR A 76 15.24 7.45 -0.09
C TYR A 76 13.86 7.54 0.56
N GLY A 77 13.78 7.62 1.89
CA GLY A 77 12.54 7.60 2.65
C GLY A 77 12.08 6.19 3.04
N ALA A 78 11.32 6.13 4.14
CA ALA A 78 10.84 4.86 4.68
C ALA A 78 9.86 4.14 3.75
N ASP A 79 8.98 4.87 3.07
CA ASP A 79 7.98 4.30 2.16
C ASP A 79 8.63 3.60 0.96
N ALA A 80 9.70 4.19 0.40
CA ALA A 80 10.44 3.59 -0.71
C ALA A 80 11.07 2.25 -0.31
N LEU A 81 11.69 2.19 0.88
CA LEU A 81 12.26 0.95 1.40
C LEU A 81 11.19 -0.10 1.67
N ARG A 82 10.09 0.27 2.36
CA ARG A 82 8.97 -0.62 2.68
C ARG A 82 8.37 -1.24 1.42
N PHE A 83 8.07 -0.41 0.43
CA PHE A 83 7.49 -0.86 -0.83
C PHE A 83 8.45 -1.76 -1.61
N THR A 84 9.76 -1.47 -1.58
CA THR A 84 10.79 -2.31 -2.20
C THR A 84 10.85 -3.70 -1.57
N LEU A 85 10.73 -3.80 -0.24
CA LEU A 85 10.77 -5.08 0.46
C LEU A 85 9.54 -5.95 0.21
N VAL A 86 8.39 -5.35 -0.07
CA VAL A 86 7.15 -6.08 -0.34
C VAL A 86 7.03 -6.44 -1.82
N THR A 87 7.37 -5.50 -2.72
CA THR A 87 7.17 -5.67 -4.17
C THR A 87 8.14 -6.72 -4.74
N GLY A 88 7.61 -7.70 -5.46
CA GLY A 88 8.41 -8.76 -6.06
C GLY A 88 8.90 -9.81 -5.08
N ASN A 89 8.36 -9.82 -3.86
CA ASN A 89 8.60 -10.87 -2.88
C ASN A 89 7.53 -11.97 -3.03
N THR A 90 8.00 -13.21 -3.21
CA THR A 90 7.16 -14.39 -3.25
C THR A 90 7.35 -15.16 -1.93
N PRO A 91 6.30 -15.63 -1.26
CA PRO A 91 6.44 -16.38 -0.02
C PRO A 91 7.48 -17.50 -0.11
N GLY A 92 8.34 -17.58 0.90
CA GLY A 92 9.40 -18.60 1.00
C GLY A 92 10.62 -18.41 0.10
N ASN A 93 10.62 -17.44 -0.79
CA ASN A 93 11.76 -17.18 -1.69
C ASN A 93 12.62 -16.00 -1.23
N ASP A 94 13.94 -16.16 -1.34
CA ASP A 94 14.88 -15.08 -1.06
C ASP A 94 14.81 -13.99 -2.13
N MET A 95 14.95 -12.73 -1.70
CA MET A 95 15.02 -11.62 -2.61
C MET A 95 16.43 -11.00 -2.63
N ARG A 96 16.89 -10.59 -3.81
CA ARG A 96 18.08 -9.77 -3.94
C ARG A 96 17.73 -8.30 -3.79
N PHE A 97 18.46 -7.61 -2.95
CA PHE A 97 18.27 -6.20 -2.71
C PHE A 97 19.12 -5.36 -3.68
N TYR A 98 18.46 -4.45 -4.38
CA TYR A 98 19.09 -3.52 -5.31
C TYR A 98 18.68 -2.09 -4.97
N MET A 99 19.65 -1.18 -4.84
CA MET A 99 19.38 0.23 -4.54
C MET A 99 18.57 0.92 -5.64
N GLU A 100 18.74 0.51 -6.88
CA GLU A 100 17.99 1.01 -8.04
C GLU A 100 16.49 0.76 -7.91
N ARG A 101 16.09 -0.33 -7.23
CA ARG A 101 14.67 -0.58 -6.93
C ARG A 101 14.14 0.36 -5.87
N VAL A 102 14.95 0.70 -4.87
CA VAL A 102 14.56 1.68 -3.84
C VAL A 102 14.39 3.06 -4.47
N GLU A 103 15.30 3.44 -5.35
CA GLU A 103 15.21 4.69 -6.11
C GLU A 103 13.95 4.73 -7.00
N ALA A 104 13.65 3.65 -7.71
CA ALA A 104 12.44 3.56 -8.52
C ALA A 104 11.17 3.73 -7.66
N ASN A 105 11.12 3.13 -6.47
CA ASN A 105 9.99 3.25 -5.55
C ASN A 105 9.91 4.64 -4.88
N ARG A 106 11.05 5.32 -4.66
CA ARG A 106 11.04 6.74 -4.29
C ARG A 106 10.43 7.60 -5.41
N ASN A 107 10.76 7.30 -6.66
CA ASN A 107 10.18 8.01 -7.80
C ASN A 107 8.67 7.73 -7.95
N PHE A 108 8.21 6.54 -7.57
CA PHE A 108 6.79 6.24 -7.45
C PHE A 108 6.10 7.09 -6.38
N ALA A 109 6.68 7.20 -5.18
CA ALA A 109 6.16 8.09 -4.13
C ALA A 109 6.10 9.55 -4.61
N ASN A 110 7.13 10.02 -5.31
CA ASN A 110 7.15 11.35 -5.91
C ASN A 110 6.06 11.54 -6.99
N LYS A 111 5.76 10.50 -7.78
CA LYS A 111 4.68 10.56 -8.77
C LYS A 111 3.32 10.75 -8.09
N ILE A 112 3.06 10.00 -7.02
CA ILE A 112 1.83 10.13 -6.23
C ILE A 112 1.73 11.53 -5.61
N TRP A 113 2.81 12.02 -5.04
CA TRP A 113 2.89 13.38 -4.49
C TRP A 113 2.54 14.45 -5.51
N ASN A 114 3.12 14.36 -6.71
CA ASN A 114 2.85 15.31 -7.79
C ASN A 114 1.41 15.20 -8.33
N ALA A 115 0.87 13.99 -8.41
CA ALA A 115 -0.53 13.77 -8.77
C ALA A 115 -1.47 14.40 -7.74
N ALA A 116 -1.22 14.17 -6.45
CA ALA A 116 -1.99 14.76 -5.37
C ALA A 116 -1.91 16.31 -5.38
N LYS A 117 -0.70 16.85 -5.57
CA LYS A 117 -0.52 18.29 -5.70
C LYS A 117 -1.32 18.86 -6.89
N PHE A 118 -1.32 18.17 -8.02
CA PHE A 118 -2.12 18.56 -9.18
C PHE A 118 -3.61 18.57 -8.84
N VAL A 119 -4.12 17.53 -8.19
CA VAL A 119 -5.53 17.45 -7.78
C VAL A 119 -5.89 18.60 -6.85
N ILE A 120 -5.13 18.77 -5.75
CA ILE A 120 -5.36 19.84 -4.75
C ILE A 120 -5.40 21.23 -5.42
N MET A 121 -4.47 21.50 -6.32
CA MET A 121 -4.43 22.79 -7.06
C MET A 121 -5.65 23.01 -7.97
N ASN A 122 -6.36 21.96 -8.35
CA ASN A 122 -7.54 22.02 -9.20
C ASN A 122 -8.86 21.89 -8.43
N LEU A 123 -8.84 21.86 -7.09
CA LEU A 123 -10.03 21.86 -6.24
C LEU A 123 -10.59 23.26 -5.95
N ASP A 124 -10.05 24.31 -6.56
CA ASP A 124 -10.62 25.65 -6.42
C ASP A 124 -12.09 25.67 -6.85
N GLY A 125 -12.98 26.13 -5.94
CA GLY A 125 -14.43 26.12 -6.14
C GLY A 125 -15.08 24.74 -6.10
N TYR A 126 -14.39 23.72 -5.60
CA TYR A 126 -14.97 22.39 -5.36
C TYR A 126 -15.99 22.43 -4.25
N ASP A 127 -17.19 21.92 -4.54
CA ASP A 127 -18.28 21.77 -3.56
C ASP A 127 -18.26 20.33 -3.03
N GLU A 128 -17.87 20.16 -1.77
CA GLU A 128 -17.83 18.84 -1.11
C GLU A 128 -19.20 18.19 -0.96
N SER A 129 -20.29 18.98 -1.01
CA SER A 129 -21.66 18.47 -0.98
C SER A 129 -22.17 17.98 -2.33
N PHE A 130 -21.41 18.28 -3.42
CA PHE A 130 -21.79 17.89 -4.76
C PHE A 130 -21.52 16.41 -4.99
N VAL A 131 -22.56 15.67 -5.37
CA VAL A 131 -22.47 14.28 -5.81
C VAL A 131 -22.99 14.18 -7.24
N PRO A 132 -22.17 13.74 -8.22
CA PRO A 132 -22.64 13.59 -9.59
C PRO A 132 -23.68 12.48 -9.70
N SER A 133 -24.67 12.67 -10.59
CA SER A 133 -25.54 11.59 -11.03
C SER A 133 -24.83 10.73 -12.11
N GLU A 134 -25.38 9.56 -12.41
CA GLU A 134 -24.82 8.72 -13.48
C GLU A 134 -24.75 9.42 -14.84
N ASP A 135 -25.71 10.31 -15.14
CA ASP A 135 -25.74 11.07 -16.40
C ASP A 135 -24.66 12.16 -16.47
N ASP A 136 -24.09 12.57 -15.34
CA ASP A 136 -22.99 13.53 -15.28
C ASP A 136 -21.63 12.89 -15.61
N LEU A 137 -21.55 11.56 -15.45
CA LEU A 137 -20.29 10.83 -15.65
C LEU A 137 -19.98 10.63 -17.12
N THR A 138 -18.81 11.09 -17.55
CA THR A 138 -18.26 10.80 -18.86
C THR A 138 -17.81 9.34 -18.98
N LEU A 139 -17.49 8.91 -20.18
CA LEU A 139 -16.91 7.57 -20.40
C LEU A 139 -15.59 7.37 -19.62
N ALA A 140 -14.77 8.43 -19.52
CA ALA A 140 -13.52 8.39 -18.77
C ALA A 140 -13.76 8.25 -17.26
N ASP A 141 -14.79 8.91 -16.71
CA ASP A 141 -15.14 8.79 -15.30
C ASP A 141 -15.64 7.38 -14.97
N ARG A 142 -16.53 6.83 -15.79
CA ARG A 142 -17.02 5.45 -15.64
C ARG A 142 -15.89 4.44 -15.76
N TRP A 143 -14.96 4.63 -16.69
CA TRP A 143 -13.81 3.76 -16.87
C TRP A 143 -12.87 3.76 -15.67
N ILE A 144 -12.56 4.92 -15.07
CA ILE A 144 -11.64 4.95 -13.93
C ILE A 144 -12.30 4.37 -12.67
N ILE A 145 -13.61 4.60 -12.47
CA ILE A 145 -14.37 4.00 -11.36
C ILE A 145 -14.39 2.47 -11.48
N GLU A 146 -14.68 1.94 -12.66
CA GLU A 146 -14.65 0.51 -12.95
C GLU A 146 -13.24 -0.07 -12.74
N SER A 147 -12.21 0.61 -13.26
CA SER A 147 -10.81 0.22 -13.08
C SER A 147 -10.40 0.19 -11.62
N TYR A 148 -10.88 1.14 -10.81
CA TYR A 148 -10.67 1.17 -9.37
C TYR A 148 -11.35 -0.02 -8.69
N ASN A 149 -12.61 -0.30 -8.97
CA ASN A 149 -13.33 -1.43 -8.39
C ASN A 149 -12.64 -2.78 -8.70
N ASN A 150 -12.21 -2.98 -9.94
CA ASN A 150 -11.44 -4.16 -10.35
C ASN A 150 -10.09 -4.25 -9.60
N ALA A 151 -9.44 -3.11 -9.36
CA ALA A 151 -8.20 -3.07 -8.56
C ALA A 151 -8.47 -3.46 -7.10
N VAL A 152 -9.54 -2.95 -6.47
CA VAL A 152 -9.94 -3.31 -5.11
C VAL A 152 -10.16 -4.82 -4.98
N GLU A 153 -10.93 -5.41 -5.88
CA GLU A 153 -11.19 -6.87 -5.88
C GLU A 153 -9.89 -7.68 -5.99
N ARG A 154 -9.02 -7.31 -6.92
CA ARG A 154 -7.74 -7.98 -7.14
C ARG A 154 -6.81 -7.84 -5.93
N ILE A 155 -6.70 -6.64 -5.36
CA ILE A 155 -5.84 -6.36 -4.20
C ILE A 155 -6.33 -7.14 -2.99
N THR A 156 -7.64 -7.08 -2.70
CA THR A 156 -8.26 -7.80 -1.58
C THR A 156 -8.05 -9.31 -1.71
N ALA A 157 -8.31 -9.88 -2.89
CA ALA A 157 -8.12 -11.31 -3.13
C ALA A 157 -6.66 -11.77 -2.95
N ASN A 158 -5.67 -10.91 -3.27
CA ASN A 158 -4.27 -11.21 -3.06
C ASN A 158 -3.87 -11.08 -1.57
N LEU A 159 -4.39 -10.06 -0.87
CA LEU A 159 -4.16 -9.90 0.57
C LEU A 159 -4.73 -11.08 1.37
N ASP A 160 -5.92 -11.56 1.04
CA ASP A 160 -6.56 -12.71 1.66
C ASP A 160 -5.74 -14.00 1.51
N LYS A 161 -4.96 -14.11 0.44
CA LYS A 161 -4.04 -15.23 0.16
C LYS A 161 -2.62 -15.01 0.69
N PHE A 162 -2.36 -13.89 1.35
CA PHE A 162 -1.01 -13.45 1.74
C PHE A 162 -0.03 -13.24 0.57
N GLU A 163 -0.55 -12.98 -0.62
CA GLU A 163 0.23 -12.65 -1.82
C GLU A 163 0.55 -11.14 -1.84
N LEU A 164 1.30 -10.68 -0.83
CA LEU A 164 1.53 -9.25 -0.56
C LEU A 164 2.24 -8.54 -1.73
N GLY A 165 3.15 -9.23 -2.41
CA GLY A 165 3.86 -8.71 -3.58
C GLY A 165 2.93 -8.44 -4.76
N GLU A 166 1.98 -9.35 -5.01
CA GLU A 166 0.98 -9.20 -6.06
C GLU A 166 -0.04 -8.10 -5.74
N ALA A 167 -0.43 -8.00 -4.46
CA ALA A 167 -1.27 -6.90 -4.01
C ALA A 167 -0.59 -5.54 -4.22
N ALA A 168 0.67 -5.40 -3.81
CA ALA A 168 1.45 -4.18 -4.01
C ALA A 168 1.64 -3.83 -5.50
N ALA A 169 1.87 -4.85 -6.36
CA ALA A 169 1.98 -4.65 -7.80
C ALA A 169 0.66 -4.18 -8.42
N ALA A 170 -0.48 -4.70 -7.96
CA ALA A 170 -1.80 -4.28 -8.44
C ALA A 170 -2.10 -2.82 -8.04
N VAL A 171 -1.75 -2.41 -6.82
CA VAL A 171 -1.86 -1.00 -6.38
C VAL A 171 -0.99 -0.09 -7.23
N TYR A 172 0.27 -0.48 -7.45
CA TYR A 172 1.19 0.27 -8.30
C TYR A 172 0.65 0.47 -9.72
N ASP A 173 0.18 -0.62 -10.34
CA ASP A 173 -0.33 -0.61 -11.73
C ASP A 173 -1.53 0.32 -11.87
N PHE A 174 -2.50 0.25 -10.97
CA PHE A 174 -3.65 1.14 -10.96
C PHE A 174 -3.25 2.61 -10.81
N ILE A 175 -2.43 2.93 -9.81
CA ILE A 175 -2.02 4.30 -9.53
C ILE A 175 -1.21 4.87 -10.69
N TRP A 176 -0.20 4.14 -11.17
CA TRP A 176 0.70 4.63 -12.20
C TRP A 176 0.02 4.72 -13.56
N ASN A 177 -0.49 3.59 -14.04
CA ASN A 177 -0.98 3.48 -15.42
C ASN A 177 -2.40 4.04 -15.58
N SER A 178 -3.34 3.67 -14.69
CA SER A 178 -4.74 4.09 -14.89
C SER A 178 -4.98 5.51 -14.41
N TYR A 179 -4.63 5.81 -13.17
CA TYR A 179 -4.94 7.11 -12.59
C TYR A 179 -4.00 8.22 -13.08
N CYS A 180 -2.68 8.05 -12.91
CA CYS A 180 -1.73 9.13 -13.21
C CYS A 180 -1.51 9.34 -14.71
N ASP A 181 -1.33 8.27 -15.49
CA ASP A 181 -0.96 8.39 -16.90
C ASP A 181 -2.17 8.66 -17.80
N TRP A 182 -3.36 8.18 -17.42
CA TRP A 182 -4.55 8.35 -18.27
C TRP A 182 -5.60 9.25 -17.65
N TYR A 183 -6.12 8.94 -16.47
CA TYR A 183 -7.31 9.65 -16.00
C TYR A 183 -7.05 11.13 -15.72
N ILE A 184 -5.92 11.46 -15.07
CA ILE A 184 -5.55 12.87 -14.86
C ILE A 184 -5.50 13.64 -16.19
N GLU A 185 -4.90 13.06 -17.24
CA GLU A 185 -4.81 13.72 -18.54
C GLU A 185 -6.18 13.91 -19.20
N LEU A 186 -7.06 12.90 -19.09
CA LEU A 186 -8.43 12.98 -19.63
C LEU A 186 -9.31 13.99 -18.88
N ALA A 187 -9.04 14.23 -17.59
CA ALA A 187 -9.78 15.21 -16.79
C ALA A 187 -9.33 16.67 -17.03
N LYS A 188 -8.09 16.92 -17.48
CA LYS A 188 -7.53 18.28 -17.64
C LYS A 188 -8.40 19.24 -18.46
N PRO A 189 -8.96 18.89 -19.63
CA PRO A 189 -9.79 19.80 -20.40
C PRO A 189 -10.99 20.33 -19.61
N ARG A 190 -11.60 19.49 -18.79
CA ARG A 190 -12.75 19.85 -17.94
C ARG A 190 -12.35 20.72 -16.76
N LEU A 191 -11.20 20.41 -16.13
CA LEU A 191 -10.66 21.19 -15.01
C LEU A 191 -10.26 22.61 -15.43
N TYR A 192 -9.72 22.77 -16.65
CA TYR A 192 -9.26 24.06 -17.17
C TYR A 192 -10.38 24.89 -17.81
N ASN A 193 -11.58 24.36 -17.92
CA ASN A 193 -12.72 25.11 -18.38
C ASN A 193 -13.11 26.18 -17.36
N LYS A 194 -12.84 27.44 -17.69
CA LYS A 194 -13.09 28.61 -16.83
C LYS A 194 -14.56 28.92 -16.61
N GLU A 195 -15.43 28.47 -17.52
CA GLU A 195 -16.87 28.62 -17.36
C GLU A 195 -17.41 27.74 -16.23
N GLY A 196 -16.61 26.77 -15.77
CA GLY A 196 -16.92 25.90 -14.66
C GLY A 196 -18.15 25.02 -14.93
N GLY A 197 -19.06 25.00 -13.98
CA GLY A 197 -20.33 24.26 -14.10
C GLY A 197 -20.22 22.80 -13.64
N ARG A 198 -21.30 22.09 -13.90
CA ARG A 198 -21.51 20.72 -13.41
C ARG A 198 -20.44 19.73 -13.91
N ASP A 199 -20.01 19.90 -15.15
CA ASP A 199 -18.97 19.03 -15.75
C ASP A 199 -17.61 19.14 -15.04
N ARG A 200 -17.19 20.38 -14.69
CA ARG A 200 -15.96 20.59 -13.91
C ARG A 200 -16.10 20.03 -12.51
N GLN A 201 -17.23 20.23 -11.83
CA GLN A 201 -17.48 19.69 -10.49
C GLN A 201 -17.46 18.15 -10.51
N THR A 202 -18.02 17.52 -11.53
CA THR A 202 -17.96 16.06 -11.71
C THR A 202 -16.52 15.59 -11.86
N ALA A 203 -15.70 16.26 -12.67
CA ALA A 203 -14.28 15.93 -12.82
C ALA A 203 -13.51 16.08 -11.51
N GLN A 204 -13.75 17.17 -10.75
CA GLN A 204 -13.14 17.38 -9.43
C GLN A 204 -13.56 16.28 -8.44
N TYR A 205 -14.85 15.95 -8.39
CA TYR A 205 -15.37 14.89 -7.53
C TYR A 205 -14.72 13.54 -7.80
N VAL A 206 -14.71 13.10 -9.05
CA VAL A 206 -14.12 11.79 -9.39
C VAL A 206 -12.61 11.78 -9.13
N LEU A 207 -11.89 12.86 -9.48
CA LEU A 207 -10.45 12.97 -9.21
C LEU A 207 -10.13 12.83 -7.73
N VAL A 208 -10.80 13.61 -6.86
CA VAL A 208 -10.50 13.61 -5.43
C VAL A 208 -10.95 12.31 -4.76
N THR A 209 -12.10 11.78 -5.16
CA THR A 209 -12.64 10.53 -4.62
C THR A 209 -11.71 9.34 -4.93
N ILE A 210 -11.31 9.19 -6.19
CA ILE A 210 -10.39 8.11 -6.57
C ILE A 210 -9.01 8.31 -5.93
N LEU A 211 -8.50 9.55 -5.85
CA LEU A 211 -7.24 9.82 -5.16
C LEU A 211 -7.30 9.38 -3.70
N ARG A 212 -8.33 9.78 -2.96
CA ARG A 212 -8.50 9.40 -1.55
C ARG A 212 -8.52 7.89 -1.36
N HIS A 213 -9.36 7.20 -2.12
CA HIS A 213 -9.50 5.75 -1.98
C HIS A 213 -8.25 4.96 -2.45
N MET A 214 -7.52 5.43 -3.47
CA MET A 214 -6.27 4.77 -3.84
C MET A 214 -5.15 4.96 -2.80
N LEU A 215 -5.18 6.08 -2.05
CA LEU A 215 -4.27 6.26 -0.91
C LEU A 215 -4.58 5.27 0.21
N GLU A 216 -5.85 4.98 0.47
CA GLU A 216 -6.28 3.97 1.44
C GLU A 216 -5.77 2.56 1.03
N LEU A 217 -5.88 2.20 -0.25
CA LEU A 217 -5.32 0.94 -0.77
C LEU A 217 -3.79 0.86 -0.66
N LEU A 218 -3.10 1.98 -0.81
CA LEU A 218 -1.64 2.04 -0.75
C LEU A 218 -1.11 2.14 0.69
N HIS A 219 -1.92 2.63 1.63
CA HIS A 219 -1.50 2.95 3.00
C HIS A 219 -0.81 1.80 3.73
N PRO A 220 -1.25 0.54 3.65
CA PRO A 220 -0.54 -0.58 4.29
C PRO A 220 0.92 -0.74 3.86
N PHE A 221 1.25 -0.31 2.66
CA PHE A 221 2.58 -0.42 2.06
C PHE A 221 3.42 0.85 2.25
N MET A 222 2.83 2.03 2.04
CA MET A 222 3.48 3.34 2.07
C MET A 222 2.75 4.32 3.01
N PRO A 223 2.80 4.09 4.34
CA PRO A 223 1.95 4.80 5.30
C PRO A 223 2.27 6.30 5.43
N PHE A 224 3.52 6.72 5.24
CA PHE A 224 3.89 8.10 5.53
C PHE A 224 3.42 9.07 4.44
N VAL A 225 3.67 8.77 3.18
CA VAL A 225 3.25 9.63 2.07
C VAL A 225 1.74 9.65 1.91
N THR A 226 1.06 8.51 2.11
CA THR A 226 -0.38 8.41 2.00
C THR A 226 -1.10 9.18 3.10
N GLU A 227 -0.70 9.03 4.37
CA GLU A 227 -1.22 9.81 5.48
C GLU A 227 -1.03 11.31 5.22
N HIS A 228 0.19 11.71 4.85
CA HIS A 228 0.49 13.12 4.64
C HIS A 228 -0.37 13.75 3.54
N ILE A 229 -0.57 13.05 2.41
CA ILE A 229 -1.43 13.54 1.33
C ILE A 229 -2.89 13.56 1.77
N TRP A 230 -3.36 12.49 2.41
CA TRP A 230 -4.75 12.33 2.82
C TRP A 230 -5.21 13.45 3.77
N GLN A 231 -4.34 13.89 4.70
CA GLN A 231 -4.59 15.02 5.59
C GLN A 231 -4.78 16.37 4.88
N HIS A 232 -4.42 16.47 3.60
CA HIS A 232 -4.60 17.69 2.79
C HIS A 232 -5.74 17.59 1.77
N LEU A 233 -6.47 16.47 1.77
CA LEU A 233 -7.64 16.25 0.93
C LEU A 233 -8.92 16.42 1.77
N PRO A 234 -10.08 16.68 1.16
CA PRO A 234 -11.37 16.54 1.83
C PRO A 234 -11.54 15.12 2.36
N HIS A 235 -11.66 14.96 3.68
CA HIS A 235 -11.80 13.65 4.33
C HIS A 235 -12.57 13.73 5.65
N GLU A 236 -13.02 12.59 6.15
CA GLU A 236 -13.57 12.41 7.47
C GLU A 236 -12.62 11.56 8.32
N GLY A 237 -12.60 11.78 9.64
CA GLY A 237 -11.76 11.04 10.57
C GLY A 237 -10.42 11.72 10.89
N GLU A 238 -9.69 11.15 11.83
CA GLU A 238 -8.43 11.72 12.33
C GLU A 238 -7.20 11.25 11.52
N SER A 239 -7.28 10.06 10.93
CA SER A 239 -6.17 9.43 10.22
C SER A 239 -6.70 8.42 9.21
N ILE A 240 -6.01 8.30 8.07
CA ILE A 240 -6.32 7.30 7.03
C ILE A 240 -6.30 5.86 7.58
N VAL A 241 -5.56 5.60 8.64
CA VAL A 241 -5.46 4.26 9.26
C VAL A 241 -6.76 3.78 9.90
N VAL A 242 -7.66 4.70 10.20
CA VAL A 242 -8.98 4.45 10.83
C VAL A 242 -10.14 5.02 10.02
N ALA A 243 -9.88 5.38 8.76
CA ALA A 243 -10.87 5.92 7.83
C ALA A 243 -11.86 4.86 7.35
#